data_f8a794cf35eebaa11842692873de68b3
#
_entry.id   f8a794cf35eebaa11842692873de68b3
#
_cell.length_a   1.000
_cell.length_b   1.000
_cell.length_c   1.000
_cell.angle_alpha   90.00
_cell.angle_beta   90.00
_cell.angle_gamma   90.00
#
_symmetry.space_group_name_H-M   'P 1'
#
loop_
_entity.id
_entity.type
_entity.pdbx_description
1 polymer ?
#
loop_
_entity_poly.entity_id
_entity_poly.type
_entity_poly.pdbx_seq_one_letter_code
_entity_poly.pdbx_strand_id
1 'polypeptide(L)'
;MTHLMWVSCMGRSLYQKTTFILFFAIFGSDLALAQANADLVTVLDGRQYSVSYYKSSVKALPPDWKKVWTITNRKQEEGAAPERIQSIRRNILFNCVRNTYSTLATVNYSEPNAMGKPNLQTESGFELNDDPVPEATPLAIIYSQICGS
;
A
#
# COMPACT_ATOMS: atom_id res chain seq x y z
N MET A 1 42.74 -42.08 54.76
CA MET A 1 41.66 -43.00 54.41
C MET A 1 40.36 -42.23 54.51
N THR A 2 39.82 -41.88 53.48
CA THR A 2 38.43 -41.45 53.26
C THR A 2 38.37 -40.37 52.18
N HIS A 3 38.07 -40.83 51.02
CA HIS A 3 37.65 -39.94 49.89
C HIS A 3 36.20 -39.68 50.04
N LEU A 4 35.82 -38.43 49.97
CA LEU A 4 34.45 -38.01 49.82
C LEU A 4 34.24 -37.34 48.46
N MET A 5 33.28 -37.91 47.79
CA MET A 5 32.67 -37.54 46.54
C MET A 5 32.12 -36.12 46.55
N TRP A 6 32.41 -35.41 45.47
CA TRP A 6 31.58 -34.28 45.00
C TRP A 6 31.03 -34.63 43.64
N VAL A 7 29.75 -34.89 43.60
CA VAL A 7 28.99 -35.05 42.36
C VAL A 7 27.80 -34.13 42.38
N SER A 8 27.65 -33.42 41.31
CA SER A 8 26.44 -32.84 40.74
C SER A 8 25.78 -31.64 41.40
N CYS A 9 25.81 -30.57 40.65
CA CYS A 9 24.61 -29.80 40.32
C CYS A 9 24.91 -28.85 39.17
N MET A 10 24.98 -29.37 37.97
CA MET A 10 24.92 -28.57 36.76
C MET A 10 23.94 -29.23 35.78
N GLY A 11 22.72 -28.70 35.68
CA GLY A 11 21.79 -29.27 34.74
C GLY A 11 20.34 -28.79 34.85
N ARG A 12 20.09 -27.51 35.07
CA ARG A 12 18.70 -27.01 35.00
C ARG A 12 18.63 -25.52 34.66
N SER A 13 19.31 -25.05 33.65
CA SER A 13 19.12 -23.63 33.26
C SER A 13 19.20 -23.35 31.76
N LEU A 14 19.28 -24.36 30.91
CA LEU A 14 19.38 -24.13 29.46
C LEU A 14 18.07 -24.36 28.70
N TYR A 15 17.06 -24.97 29.29
CA TYR A 15 15.81 -25.29 28.60
C TYR A 15 14.74 -24.18 28.69
N GLN A 16 14.90 -23.24 29.61
CA GLN A 16 13.89 -22.19 29.84
C GLN A 16 14.13 -20.90 29.08
N LYS A 17 15.29 -20.73 28.45
CA LYS A 17 15.61 -19.53 27.68
C LYS A 17 15.30 -19.64 26.16
N THR A 18 15.17 -20.84 25.64
CA THR A 18 14.89 -21.08 24.22
C THR A 18 13.40 -21.06 23.88
N THR A 19 12.52 -21.30 24.83
CA THR A 19 11.07 -21.33 24.62
C THR A 19 10.46 -19.92 24.55
N PHE A 20 11.13 -18.89 25.07
CA PHE A 20 10.60 -17.53 25.08
C PHE A 20 10.89 -16.76 23.77
N ILE A 21 11.89 -17.17 22.99
CA ILE A 21 12.27 -16.51 21.75
C ILE A 21 11.38 -16.97 20.58
N LEU A 22 10.86 -18.19 20.63
CA LEU A 22 9.98 -18.73 19.58
C LEU A 22 8.54 -18.20 19.63
N PHE A 23 8.09 -17.69 20.79
CA PHE A 23 6.73 -17.17 20.95
C PHE A 23 6.56 -15.73 20.42
N PHE A 24 7.66 -14.96 20.30
CA PHE A 24 7.60 -13.58 19.82
C PHE A 24 7.61 -13.45 18.29
N ALA A 25 8.02 -14.50 17.58
CA ALA A 25 8.10 -14.48 16.11
C ALA A 25 6.76 -14.71 15.40
N ILE A 26 5.74 -15.23 16.11
CA ILE A 26 4.46 -15.61 15.50
C ILE A 26 3.44 -14.44 15.53
N PHE A 27 3.62 -13.46 16.43
CA PHE A 27 2.69 -12.33 16.55
C PHE A 27 3.06 -11.07 15.72
N GLY A 28 4.20 -11.10 15.01
CA GLY A 28 4.70 -9.93 14.27
C GLY A 28 4.08 -9.72 12.89
N SER A 29 3.42 -10.73 12.34
CA SER A 29 2.98 -10.68 10.93
C SER A 29 1.62 -9.99 10.72
N ASP A 30 0.74 -10.05 11.70
CA ASP A 30 -0.62 -9.50 11.55
C ASP A 30 -0.70 -7.98 11.69
N LEU A 31 0.24 -7.37 12.42
CA LEU A 31 0.27 -5.92 12.60
C LEU A 31 0.68 -5.16 11.33
N ALA A 32 1.52 -5.75 10.49
CA ALA A 32 1.95 -5.11 9.23
C ALA A 32 0.84 -5.06 8.18
N LEU A 33 -0.02 -6.08 8.12
CA LEU A 33 -1.17 -6.13 7.23
C LEU A 33 -2.28 -5.16 7.65
N ALA A 34 -2.51 -5.00 8.96
CA ALA A 34 -3.48 -4.07 9.51
C ALA A 34 -3.11 -2.60 9.24
N GLN A 35 -1.82 -2.26 9.31
CA GLN A 35 -1.33 -0.92 9.00
C GLN A 35 -1.43 -0.58 7.50
N ALA A 36 -1.18 -1.55 6.63
CA ALA A 36 -1.32 -1.34 5.18
C ALA A 36 -2.77 -1.03 4.76
N ASN A 37 -3.75 -1.64 5.43
CA ASN A 37 -5.17 -1.37 5.18
C ASN A 37 -5.65 -0.04 5.78
N ALA A 38 -5.07 0.41 6.89
CA ALA A 38 -5.43 1.68 7.53
C ALA A 38 -5.00 2.92 6.73
N ASP A 39 -4.04 2.78 5.82
CA ASP A 39 -3.54 3.87 4.98
C ASP A 39 -4.37 4.06 3.69
N LEU A 40 -5.15 3.07 3.29
CA LEU A 40 -5.98 3.13 2.08
C LEU A 40 -7.32 3.78 2.37
N VAL A 41 -7.61 4.88 1.67
CA VAL A 41 -8.92 5.54 1.66
C VAL A 41 -9.63 5.15 0.37
N THR A 42 -10.68 4.34 0.49
CA THR A 42 -11.49 3.92 -0.66
C THR A 42 -12.52 4.98 -1.00
N VAL A 43 -12.51 5.45 -2.24
CA VAL A 43 -13.43 6.47 -2.77
C VAL A 43 -14.49 5.87 -3.69
N LEU A 44 -14.24 4.70 -4.24
CA LEU A 44 -15.20 3.92 -5.01
C LEU A 44 -15.02 2.43 -4.72
N ASP A 45 -16.12 1.75 -4.44
CA ASP A 45 -16.19 0.29 -4.34
C ASP A 45 -17.30 -0.24 -5.24
N GLY A 46 -17.02 -0.33 -6.56
CA GLY A 46 -17.96 -0.78 -7.58
C GLY A 46 -17.93 -2.31 -7.79
N ARG A 47 -18.75 -2.80 -8.72
CA ARG A 47 -18.82 -4.23 -9.07
C ARG A 47 -17.57 -4.70 -9.80
N GLN A 48 -17.07 -3.91 -10.74
CA GLN A 48 -15.95 -4.29 -11.61
C GLN A 48 -14.59 -3.85 -11.09
N TYR A 49 -14.53 -2.76 -10.31
CA TYR A 49 -13.30 -2.22 -9.76
C TYR A 49 -13.53 -1.40 -8.49
N SER A 50 -12.49 -1.29 -7.69
CA SER A 50 -12.40 -0.35 -6.59
C SER A 50 -11.30 0.67 -6.83
N VAL A 51 -11.50 1.90 -6.33
CA VAL A 51 -10.49 2.98 -6.40
C VAL A 51 -10.24 3.51 -5.00
N SER A 52 -8.95 3.60 -4.67
CA SER A 52 -8.50 4.10 -3.37
C SER A 52 -7.27 4.99 -3.56
N TYR A 53 -6.92 5.76 -2.53
CA TYR A 53 -5.63 6.43 -2.46
C TYR A 53 -4.92 6.14 -1.13
N TYR A 54 -3.60 6.27 -1.13
CA TYR A 54 -2.77 6.10 0.07
C TYR A 54 -2.68 7.44 0.80
N LYS A 55 -3.29 7.54 1.98
CA LYS A 55 -3.32 8.76 2.79
C LYS A 55 -1.91 9.27 3.13
N SER A 56 -1.01 8.37 3.51
CA SER A 56 0.39 8.71 3.84
C SER A 56 1.19 9.22 2.64
N SER A 57 0.73 8.94 1.42
CA SER A 57 1.40 9.39 0.20
C SER A 57 1.05 10.81 -0.23
N VAL A 58 0.07 11.43 0.43
CA VAL A 58 -0.33 12.82 0.14
C VAL A 58 0.79 13.76 0.56
N LYS A 59 1.33 14.52 -0.41
CA LYS A 59 2.39 15.49 -0.18
C LYS A 59 2.02 16.83 -0.79
N ALA A 60 2.02 17.87 0.04
CA ALA A 60 1.91 19.24 -0.43
C ALA A 60 3.23 19.67 -1.09
N LEU A 61 3.12 20.35 -2.22
CA LEU A 61 4.22 20.92 -2.98
C LEU A 61 3.91 22.40 -3.26
N PRO A 62 4.87 23.33 -3.08
CA PRO A 62 4.64 24.75 -3.41
C PRO A 62 4.40 24.95 -4.92
N PRO A 63 3.62 26.00 -5.33
CA PRO A 63 2.85 26.85 -4.44
C PRO A 63 1.54 26.21 -3.96
N ASP A 64 0.81 25.44 -4.78
CA ASP A 64 -0.53 24.91 -4.49
C ASP A 64 -0.75 23.54 -5.13
N TRP A 65 0.29 22.76 -5.20
CA TRP A 65 0.24 21.41 -5.75
C TRP A 65 0.16 20.37 -4.64
N LYS A 66 -0.57 19.29 -4.90
CA LYS A 66 -0.58 18.12 -4.03
C LYS A 66 -0.37 16.85 -4.84
N LYS A 67 0.53 16.00 -4.37
CA LYS A 67 0.85 14.72 -5.00
C LYS A 67 0.31 13.58 -4.16
N VAL A 68 -0.23 12.53 -4.83
CA VAL A 68 -0.79 11.35 -4.18
C VAL A 68 -0.60 10.10 -5.03
N TRP A 69 -0.41 8.95 -4.37
CA TRP A 69 -0.53 7.65 -5.01
C TRP A 69 -1.95 7.13 -4.89
N THR A 70 -2.53 6.74 -6.03
CA THR A 70 -3.82 6.07 -6.13
C THR A 70 -3.64 4.62 -6.51
N ILE A 71 -4.63 3.78 -6.23
CA ILE A 71 -4.70 2.40 -6.68
C ILE A 71 -6.10 2.09 -7.20
N THR A 72 -6.17 1.44 -8.34
CA THR A 72 -7.38 0.86 -8.88
C THR A 72 -7.20 -0.66 -8.89
N ASN A 73 -8.05 -1.38 -8.18
CA ASN A 73 -8.11 -2.84 -8.20
C ASN A 73 -9.28 -3.29 -9.08
N ARG A 74 -9.03 -4.23 -9.99
CA ARG A 74 -10.08 -4.92 -10.72
C ARG A 74 -10.67 -6.02 -9.87
N LYS A 75 -11.98 -6.17 -9.89
CA LYS A 75 -12.70 -7.28 -9.29
C LYS A 75 -12.92 -8.33 -10.36
N GLN A 76 -12.47 -9.53 -10.10
CA GLN A 76 -12.66 -10.67 -11.00
C GLN A 76 -14.10 -11.15 -10.91
N GLU A 77 -14.76 -11.32 -12.04
CA GLU A 77 -16.05 -11.98 -12.10
C GLU A 77 -15.87 -13.50 -11.89
N GLU A 78 -16.79 -14.11 -11.17
CA GLU A 78 -16.72 -15.55 -10.89
C GLU A 78 -16.75 -16.37 -12.20
N GLY A 79 -15.75 -17.23 -12.38
CA GLY A 79 -15.59 -18.04 -13.59
C GLY A 79 -14.89 -17.35 -14.76
N ALA A 80 -14.56 -16.07 -14.68
CA ALA A 80 -13.80 -15.38 -15.70
C ALA A 80 -12.29 -15.73 -15.61
N ALA A 81 -11.63 -15.82 -16.76
CA ALA A 81 -10.17 -15.95 -16.79
C ALA A 81 -9.51 -14.71 -16.17
N PRO A 82 -8.44 -14.87 -15.36
CA PRO A 82 -7.78 -13.75 -14.73
C PRO A 82 -7.21 -12.79 -15.78
N GLU A 83 -7.55 -11.52 -15.66
CA GLU A 83 -6.95 -10.49 -16.50
C GLU A 83 -5.45 -10.36 -16.20
N ARG A 84 -4.69 -10.03 -17.25
CA ARG A 84 -3.24 -9.84 -17.16
C ARG A 84 -2.83 -8.73 -16.18
N ILE A 85 -3.69 -7.70 -16.03
CA ILE A 85 -3.50 -6.57 -15.13
C ILE A 85 -4.67 -6.56 -14.15
N GLN A 86 -4.38 -6.80 -12.88
CA GLN A 86 -5.40 -6.84 -11.83
C GLN A 86 -5.39 -5.58 -10.95
N SER A 87 -4.27 -4.85 -10.89
CA SER A 87 -4.26 -3.55 -10.25
C SER A 87 -3.35 -2.54 -10.95
N ILE A 88 -3.69 -1.26 -10.81
CA ILE A 88 -2.98 -0.14 -11.41
C ILE A 88 -2.73 0.90 -10.33
N ARG A 89 -1.46 1.23 -10.09
CA ARG A 89 -1.08 2.38 -9.26
C ARG A 89 -0.75 3.58 -10.16
N ARG A 90 -1.24 4.76 -9.76
CA ARG A 90 -0.89 6.01 -10.43
C ARG A 90 -0.39 7.02 -9.42
N ASN A 91 0.66 7.73 -9.79
CA ASN A 91 1.12 8.91 -9.06
C ASN A 91 0.49 10.13 -9.72
N ILE A 92 -0.42 10.78 -9.01
CA ILE A 92 -1.19 11.92 -9.50
C ILE A 92 -0.68 13.19 -8.84
N LEU A 93 -0.50 14.22 -9.65
CA LEU A 93 -0.20 15.58 -9.20
C LEU A 93 -1.43 16.46 -9.49
N PHE A 94 -2.00 17.05 -8.43
CA PHE A 94 -3.11 17.98 -8.53
C PHE A 94 -2.62 19.42 -8.42
N ASN A 95 -3.14 20.30 -9.26
CA ASN A 95 -3.10 21.75 -9.07
C ASN A 95 -4.40 22.17 -8.39
N CYS A 96 -4.34 22.48 -7.08
CA CYS A 96 -5.55 22.77 -6.30
C CYS A 96 -6.20 24.12 -6.64
N VAL A 97 -5.46 25.05 -7.25
CA VAL A 97 -6.00 26.36 -7.67
C VAL A 97 -6.69 26.26 -9.03
N ARG A 98 -6.08 25.51 -9.96
CA ARG A 98 -6.57 25.44 -11.35
C ARG A 98 -7.57 24.32 -11.60
N ASN A 99 -7.80 23.46 -10.59
CA ASN A 99 -8.65 22.26 -10.72
C ASN A 99 -8.19 21.34 -11.86
N THR A 100 -6.86 21.15 -11.95
CA THR A 100 -6.25 20.29 -12.97
C THR A 100 -5.41 19.19 -12.33
N TYR A 101 -5.06 18.17 -13.12
CA TYR A 101 -4.19 17.10 -12.69
C TYR A 101 -3.23 16.65 -13.78
N SER A 102 -2.16 16.00 -13.36
CA SER A 102 -1.21 15.31 -14.23
C SER A 102 -0.90 13.95 -13.66
N THR A 103 -0.77 12.93 -14.51
CA THR A 103 -0.30 11.61 -14.11
C THR A 103 1.21 11.55 -14.26
N LEU A 104 1.95 11.45 -13.15
CA LEU A 104 3.41 11.42 -13.16
C LEU A 104 3.96 10.02 -13.45
N ALA A 105 3.26 8.98 -13.00
CA ALA A 105 3.68 7.60 -13.22
C ALA A 105 2.48 6.66 -13.19
N THR A 106 2.55 5.58 -13.97
CA THR A 106 1.59 4.47 -13.94
C THR A 106 2.34 3.15 -13.83
N VAL A 107 1.95 2.33 -12.87
CA VAL A 107 2.49 0.98 -12.68
C VAL A 107 1.36 -0.02 -12.68
N ASN A 108 1.41 -0.97 -13.58
CA ASN A 108 0.46 -2.08 -13.68
C ASN A 108 0.99 -3.30 -12.92
N TYR A 109 0.11 -4.03 -12.27
CA TYR A 109 0.46 -5.24 -11.51
C TYR A 109 -0.40 -6.42 -11.94
N SER A 110 0.19 -7.61 -11.93
CA SER A 110 -0.50 -8.86 -12.27
C SER A 110 -1.45 -9.37 -11.18
N GLU A 111 -1.39 -8.79 -9.99
CA GLU A 111 -2.21 -9.16 -8.83
C GLU A 111 -2.89 -7.93 -8.21
N PRO A 112 -3.96 -8.11 -7.42
CA PRO A 112 -4.60 -7.02 -6.69
C PRO A 112 -3.65 -6.36 -5.69
N ASN A 113 -4.01 -5.15 -5.23
CA ASN A 113 -3.31 -4.40 -4.19
C ASN A 113 -1.84 -4.08 -4.49
N ALA A 114 -1.53 -3.89 -5.78
CA ALA A 114 -0.17 -3.64 -6.25
C ALA A 114 0.82 -4.77 -5.92
N MET A 115 0.31 -6.00 -5.93
CA MET A 115 1.12 -7.20 -5.71
C MET A 115 1.46 -7.88 -7.05
N GLY A 116 2.29 -8.91 -6.96
CA GLY A 116 2.76 -9.62 -8.13
C GLY A 116 3.83 -8.85 -8.91
N LYS A 117 3.98 -9.19 -10.19
CA LYS A 117 5.02 -8.62 -11.04
C LYS A 117 4.61 -7.22 -11.54
N PRO A 118 5.38 -6.17 -11.21
CA PRO A 118 5.13 -4.85 -11.75
C PRO A 118 5.50 -4.77 -13.23
N ASN A 119 4.70 -4.04 -14.00
CA ASN A 119 5.01 -3.61 -15.35
C ASN A 119 4.87 -2.09 -15.39
N LEU A 120 6.00 -1.39 -15.40
CA LEU A 120 6.02 0.05 -15.49
C LEU A 120 5.59 0.46 -16.91
N GLN A 121 4.46 1.15 -16.99
CA GLN A 121 4.04 1.83 -18.20
C GLN A 121 4.13 3.33 -17.92
N THR A 122 5.10 3.95 -18.54
CA THR A 122 5.24 5.41 -18.68
C THR A 122 5.66 6.14 -17.41
N GLU A 123 6.92 6.50 -17.35
CA GLU A 123 7.29 7.81 -16.87
C GLU A 123 6.83 8.78 -17.98
N SER A 124 5.77 9.52 -17.76
CA SER A 124 5.46 10.67 -18.59
C SER A 124 6.66 11.57 -18.51
N GLY A 125 7.39 11.74 -19.61
CA GLY A 125 8.44 12.74 -19.68
C GLY A 125 7.86 14.06 -19.14
N PHE A 126 8.68 14.93 -18.59
CA PHE A 126 8.40 16.16 -17.84
C PHE A 126 7.29 17.11 -18.38
N GLU A 127 6.49 16.71 -19.32
CA GLU A 127 5.31 17.45 -19.75
C GLU A 127 4.17 17.20 -18.76
N LEU A 128 3.97 18.17 -17.86
CA LEU A 128 2.79 18.23 -17.02
C LEU A 128 1.58 18.48 -17.93
N ASN A 129 0.83 17.44 -18.23
CA ASN A 129 -0.47 17.60 -18.85
C ASN A 129 -1.41 18.17 -17.81
N ASP A 130 -1.73 19.44 -17.91
CA ASP A 130 -2.64 20.15 -17.01
C ASP A 130 -4.09 19.84 -17.41
N ASP A 131 -4.48 18.56 -17.33
CA ASP A 131 -5.82 18.13 -17.71
C ASP A 131 -6.85 18.57 -16.65
N PRO A 132 -8.05 19.01 -17.02
CA PRO A 132 -9.09 19.32 -16.04
C PRO A 132 -9.50 18.06 -15.29
N VAL A 133 -9.75 18.19 -13.99
CA VAL A 133 -10.27 17.08 -13.18
C VAL A 133 -11.68 16.73 -13.65
N PRO A 134 -11.91 15.51 -14.17
CA PRO A 134 -13.20 15.15 -14.76
C PRO A 134 -14.27 15.01 -13.67
N GLU A 135 -15.40 15.69 -13.85
CA GLU A 135 -16.52 15.65 -12.91
C GLU A 135 -17.13 14.25 -12.77
N ALA A 136 -17.76 13.98 -11.62
CA ALA A 136 -18.45 12.72 -11.31
C ALA A 136 -17.57 11.47 -11.41
N THR A 137 -16.26 11.59 -11.22
CA THR A 137 -15.30 10.48 -11.23
C THR A 137 -14.69 10.24 -9.86
N PRO A 138 -14.13 9.03 -9.62
CA PRO A 138 -13.34 8.80 -8.41
C PRO A 138 -12.18 9.78 -8.24
N LEU A 139 -11.62 10.29 -9.35
CA LEU A 139 -10.55 11.28 -9.33
C LEU A 139 -11.02 12.62 -8.76
N ALA A 140 -12.25 13.05 -9.10
CA ALA A 140 -12.86 14.27 -8.53
C ALA A 140 -13.10 14.13 -7.02
N ILE A 141 -13.49 12.94 -6.56
CA ILE A 141 -13.67 12.68 -5.13
C ILE A 141 -12.31 12.77 -4.41
N ILE A 142 -11.27 12.15 -4.97
CA ILE A 142 -9.92 12.25 -4.41
C ILE A 142 -9.45 13.71 -4.37
N TYR A 143 -9.63 14.44 -5.49
CA TYR A 143 -9.28 15.86 -5.57
C TYR A 143 -9.96 16.67 -4.47
N SER A 144 -11.26 16.52 -4.28
CA SER A 144 -12.03 17.28 -3.27
C SER A 144 -11.55 16.98 -1.85
N GLN A 145 -11.21 15.72 -1.54
CA GLN A 145 -10.70 15.32 -0.23
C GLN A 145 -9.28 15.83 0.03
N ILE A 146 -8.47 15.95 -1.00
CA ILE A 146 -7.06 16.34 -0.88
C ILE A 146 -6.91 17.86 -0.96
N CYS A 147 -7.57 18.52 -1.92
CA CYS A 147 -7.45 19.95 -2.16
C CYS A 147 -8.44 20.80 -1.33
N GLY A 148 -9.56 20.22 -0.90
CA GLY A 148 -10.57 20.91 -0.09
C GLY A 148 -10.29 20.94 1.42
N SER A 149 -9.18 20.33 1.87
CA SER A 149 -8.78 20.23 3.29
C SER A 149 -7.73 21.28 3.65
#